data_372338aeb9611599e03d871cd0b8008b
#
_entry.id   372338aeb9611599e03d871cd0b8008b
#
_cell.length_a   1.000
_cell.length_b   1.000
_cell.length_c   1.000
_cell.angle_alpha   90.00
_cell.angle_beta   90.00
_cell.angle_gamma   90.00
#
_symmetry.space_group_name_H-M   'P 1'
#
loop_
_entity.id
_entity.type
_entity.pdbx_description
1 polymer ?
#
loop_
_entity_poly.entity_id
_entity_poly.type
_entity_poly.pdbx_seq_one_letter_code
_entity_poly.pdbx_strand_id
1 'polypeptide(L)'
;MTKLSKWLCLPCIAIATLAGYIFTTQTTAQDNQMADLPIIADAPELHEGIWLNTDVPLKLEALRGQVVLLEMWTFGCINCIRTIPYVSEWDETYQEQGLVVIGNHYPEFTYEHDLANLRDGMNRLGVNYPVLQDNDRDTWARYNNRYWPTIYLIDKRGHIRYRHIGEGRYDQTEQAIRDLLAEPYTAPEISNTTTDEPEQLIHSLTPTEPLNVRTGAGINFEKIGIILPNEAYYILDEQNGWYQILFDGATAYVSGEYVTVSEVFVGDTIQLLEEET
;
A
#
# COMPACT_ATOMS: atom_id res chain seq x y z
N MET A 1 -5.78 10.16 109.97
CA MET A 1 -7.18 9.79 109.71
C MET A 1 -7.55 10.30 108.36
N THR A 2 -7.59 9.47 107.36
CA THR A 2 -8.43 9.72 106.16
C THR A 2 -8.30 8.52 105.21
N LYS A 3 -9.43 8.03 104.82
CA LYS A 3 -9.69 6.74 104.16
C LYS A 3 -9.22 6.73 102.70
N LEU A 4 -8.50 5.65 102.32
CA LEU A 4 -8.25 5.28 100.93
C LEU A 4 -9.58 4.73 100.34
N SER A 5 -10.00 5.25 99.19
CA SER A 5 -10.96 4.61 98.29
C SER A 5 -10.30 4.10 97.06
N LYS A 6 -10.38 2.80 96.87
CA LYS A 6 -9.88 2.08 95.66
C LYS A 6 -10.91 2.26 94.57
N TRP A 7 -10.45 2.77 93.41
CA TRP A 7 -11.22 2.72 92.16
C TRP A 7 -10.61 1.65 91.23
N LEU A 8 -11.43 0.68 90.91
CA LEU A 8 -11.12 -0.35 89.94
C LEU A 8 -11.23 0.28 88.54
N CYS A 9 -10.12 0.25 87.81
CA CYS A 9 -10.14 0.51 86.36
C CYS A 9 -10.42 -0.79 85.62
N LEU A 10 -11.53 -0.84 84.89
CA LEU A 10 -11.79 -1.86 83.89
C LEU A 10 -10.93 -1.54 82.60
N PRO A 11 -10.34 -2.53 81.93
CA PRO A 11 -9.67 -2.33 80.67
C PRO A 11 -10.73 -2.19 79.56
N CYS A 12 -10.72 -1.04 78.90
CA CYS A 12 -11.40 -0.86 77.58
C CYS A 12 -10.68 -1.66 76.50
N ILE A 13 -11.32 -2.74 76.07
CA ILE A 13 -10.91 -3.45 74.89
C ILE A 13 -11.34 -2.61 73.67
N ALA A 14 -10.39 -1.94 73.04
CA ALA A 14 -10.60 -1.26 71.72
C ALA A 14 -10.64 -2.32 70.62
N ILE A 15 -11.80 -2.59 70.07
CA ILE A 15 -11.95 -3.39 68.85
C ILE A 15 -11.63 -2.50 67.72
N ALA A 16 -10.41 -2.65 67.15
CA ALA A 16 -10.00 -2.03 65.90
C ALA A 16 -10.67 -2.78 64.75
N THR A 17 -11.74 -2.24 64.19
CA THR A 17 -12.31 -2.70 62.93
C THR A 17 -11.40 -2.27 61.78
N LEU A 18 -10.61 -3.18 61.25
CA LEU A 18 -9.90 -3.00 59.97
C LEU A 18 -10.95 -2.93 58.85
N ALA A 19 -11.33 -1.71 58.45
CA ALA A 19 -12.04 -1.49 57.21
C ALA A 19 -11.05 -1.68 56.07
N GLY A 20 -11.03 -2.87 55.47
CA GLY A 20 -10.28 -3.12 54.23
C GLY A 20 -10.87 -2.29 53.10
N TYR A 21 -10.19 -1.22 52.73
CA TYR A 21 -10.46 -0.54 51.46
C TYR A 21 -10.01 -1.45 50.32
N ILE A 22 -10.97 -2.16 49.72
CA ILE A 22 -10.75 -2.83 48.44
C ILE A 22 -10.71 -1.70 47.40
N PHE A 23 -9.51 -1.30 47.00
CA PHE A 23 -9.30 -0.52 45.76
C PHE A 23 -9.65 -1.43 44.60
N THR A 24 -10.90 -1.41 44.16
CA THR A 24 -11.24 -1.89 42.81
C THR A 24 -10.66 -0.92 41.82
N THR A 25 -9.50 -1.24 41.25
CA THR A 25 -9.04 -0.61 39.99
C THR A 25 -10.10 -0.94 38.96
N GLN A 26 -11.02 -0.03 38.73
CA GLN A 26 -11.79 -0.03 37.49
C GLN A 26 -10.80 0.25 36.37
N THR A 27 -10.28 -0.80 35.75
CA THR A 27 -9.74 -0.72 34.41
C THR A 27 -10.93 -0.30 33.55
N THR A 28 -11.03 0.98 33.25
CA THR A 28 -11.88 1.43 32.16
C THR A 28 -11.29 0.75 30.90
N ALA A 29 -11.87 -0.36 30.50
CA ALA A 29 -11.77 -0.81 29.14
C ALA A 29 -12.28 0.38 28.33
N GLN A 30 -11.36 1.10 27.72
CA GLN A 30 -11.68 2.06 26.69
C GLN A 30 -12.35 1.21 25.63
N ASP A 31 -13.68 1.33 25.54
CA ASP A 31 -14.49 0.69 24.52
C ASP A 31 -13.93 1.26 23.20
N ASN A 32 -13.01 0.51 22.59
CA ASN A 32 -12.44 0.83 21.29
C ASN A 32 -13.54 0.48 20.29
N GLN A 33 -14.60 1.28 20.31
CA GLN A 33 -15.68 1.20 19.35
C GLN A 33 -15.05 1.61 18.03
N MET A 34 -14.67 0.58 17.20
CA MET A 34 -14.20 0.79 15.85
C MET A 34 -15.18 1.76 15.17
N ALA A 35 -14.66 2.89 14.72
CA ALA A 35 -15.48 3.83 13.99
C ALA A 35 -15.93 3.14 12.69
N ASP A 36 -17.24 2.95 12.54
CA ASP A 36 -17.78 2.46 11.27
C ASP A 36 -17.64 3.58 10.23
N LEU A 37 -16.49 3.57 9.54
CA LEU A 37 -16.19 4.54 8.49
C LEU A 37 -17.16 4.33 7.33
N PRO A 38 -17.87 5.37 6.86
CA PRO A 38 -18.83 5.21 5.78
C PRO A 38 -18.14 4.88 4.46
N ILE A 39 -18.82 4.12 3.60
CA ILE A 39 -18.42 3.99 2.19
C ILE A 39 -18.70 5.32 1.49
N ILE A 40 -17.64 5.95 0.97
CA ILE A 40 -17.73 7.20 0.23
C ILE A 40 -18.00 6.93 -1.25
N ALA A 41 -17.27 5.98 -1.83
CA ALA A 41 -17.39 5.55 -3.22
C ALA A 41 -16.58 4.27 -3.45
N ASP A 42 -16.77 3.61 -4.59
CA ASP A 42 -15.81 2.64 -5.10
C ASP A 42 -14.52 3.36 -5.52
N ALA A 43 -13.37 2.78 -5.19
CA ALA A 43 -12.09 3.34 -5.60
C ALA A 43 -11.88 3.10 -7.10
N PRO A 44 -11.72 4.17 -7.92
CA PRO A 44 -11.32 4.00 -9.31
C PRO A 44 -9.95 3.34 -9.40
N GLU A 45 -9.76 2.48 -10.41
CA GLU A 45 -8.46 1.86 -10.65
C GLU A 45 -7.40 2.90 -11.01
N LEU A 46 -6.15 2.61 -10.61
CA LEU A 46 -5.01 3.45 -10.93
C LEU A 46 -4.73 3.40 -12.44
N HIS A 47 -4.16 4.48 -12.95
CA HIS A 47 -3.75 4.52 -14.35
C HIS A 47 -2.47 3.71 -14.58
N GLU A 48 -2.32 3.21 -15.80
CA GLU A 48 -1.07 2.61 -16.25
C GLU A 48 -0.05 3.73 -16.55
N GLY A 49 1.08 3.72 -15.84
CA GLY A 49 2.08 4.78 -15.93
C GLY A 49 3.44 4.30 -15.45
N ILE A 50 4.35 5.25 -15.28
CA ILE A 50 5.68 4.96 -14.74
C ILE A 50 5.57 4.75 -13.23
N TRP A 51 6.02 3.59 -12.76
CA TRP A 51 6.09 3.25 -11.36
C TRP A 51 7.52 3.31 -10.84
N LEU A 52 7.69 3.72 -9.59
CA LEU A 52 8.95 3.82 -8.87
C LEU A 52 8.82 3.08 -7.54
N ASN A 53 9.93 2.56 -7.02
CA ASN A 53 9.99 1.77 -5.78
C ASN A 53 9.10 0.50 -5.80
N THR A 54 8.84 -0.04 -6.96
CA THR A 54 8.17 -1.33 -7.16
C THR A 54 8.62 -1.95 -8.47
N ASP A 55 8.71 -3.27 -8.51
CA ASP A 55 9.13 -4.02 -9.70
C ASP A 55 7.99 -4.19 -10.72
N VAL A 56 6.74 -4.08 -10.25
CA VAL A 56 5.55 -4.24 -11.08
C VAL A 56 4.53 -3.13 -10.82
N PRO A 57 3.77 -2.69 -11.84
CA PRO A 57 2.65 -1.80 -11.66
C PRO A 57 1.62 -2.38 -10.69
N LEU A 58 1.20 -1.58 -9.69
CA LEU A 58 0.18 -1.99 -8.75
C LEU A 58 -1.21 -1.74 -9.30
N LYS A 59 -2.12 -2.71 -9.06
CA LYS A 59 -3.54 -2.61 -9.40
C LYS A 59 -4.36 -2.77 -8.12
N LEU A 60 -5.34 -1.90 -7.89
CA LEU A 60 -6.20 -1.99 -6.71
C LEU A 60 -7.00 -3.30 -6.67
N GLU A 61 -7.32 -3.86 -7.84
CA GLU A 61 -7.97 -5.17 -7.92
C GLU A 61 -7.10 -6.27 -7.31
N ALA A 62 -5.79 -6.26 -7.56
CA ALA A 62 -4.84 -7.23 -7.00
C ALA A 62 -4.55 -7.01 -5.50
N LEU A 63 -4.88 -5.84 -4.96
CA LEU A 63 -4.70 -5.48 -3.56
C LEU A 63 -5.94 -5.77 -2.69
N ARG A 64 -6.94 -6.51 -3.20
CA ARG A 64 -8.10 -6.92 -2.39
C ARG A 64 -7.65 -7.74 -1.19
N GLY A 65 -8.21 -7.45 -0.03
CA GLY A 65 -7.77 -8.01 1.25
C GLY A 65 -6.79 -7.12 2.01
N GLN A 66 -6.19 -6.14 1.35
CA GLN A 66 -5.30 -5.15 1.94
C GLN A 66 -5.97 -3.78 2.05
N VAL A 67 -5.54 -2.97 2.99
CA VAL A 67 -5.94 -1.56 3.09
C VAL A 67 -4.96 -0.74 2.27
N VAL A 68 -5.45 0.14 1.40
CA VAL A 68 -4.59 1.00 0.59
C VAL A 68 -4.70 2.44 1.05
N LEU A 69 -3.55 3.07 1.34
CA LEU A 69 -3.41 4.51 1.48
C LEU A 69 -2.92 5.06 0.14
N LEU A 70 -3.78 5.81 -0.55
CA LEU A 70 -3.40 6.53 -1.76
C LEU A 70 -3.21 8.00 -1.44
N GLU A 71 -1.96 8.49 -1.56
CA GLU A 71 -1.61 9.89 -1.39
C GLU A 71 -1.48 10.58 -2.74
N MET A 72 -2.25 11.64 -2.97
CA MET A 72 -2.08 12.56 -4.09
C MET A 72 -1.08 13.64 -3.69
N TRP A 73 0.10 13.63 -4.27
CA TRP A 73 1.22 14.47 -3.84
C TRP A 73 2.08 14.99 -4.97
N THR A 74 3.00 15.91 -4.65
CA THR A 74 4.14 16.32 -5.49
C THR A 74 5.30 16.77 -4.61
N PHE A 75 6.54 16.59 -5.10
CA PHE A 75 7.74 16.85 -4.31
C PHE A 75 8.05 18.34 -4.10
N GLY A 76 7.42 19.24 -4.86
CA GLY A 76 7.56 20.70 -4.71
C GLY A 76 6.55 21.35 -3.77
N CYS A 77 5.48 20.65 -3.41
CA CYS A 77 4.43 21.17 -2.55
C CYS A 77 4.84 21.13 -1.07
N ILE A 78 4.90 22.29 -0.41
CA ILE A 78 5.34 22.38 1.00
C ILE A 78 4.45 21.60 1.96
N ASN A 79 3.12 21.53 1.71
CA ASN A 79 2.20 20.78 2.55
C ASN A 79 2.40 19.26 2.38
N CYS A 80 2.73 18.80 1.16
CA CYS A 80 3.11 17.41 0.91
C CYS A 80 4.40 17.05 1.66
N ILE A 81 5.44 17.91 1.55
CA ILE A 81 6.70 17.71 2.24
C ILE A 81 6.51 17.53 3.75
N ARG A 82 5.55 18.23 4.35
CA ARG A 82 5.22 18.10 5.78
C ARG A 82 4.39 16.85 6.10
N THR A 83 3.67 16.31 5.14
CA THR A 83 2.82 15.11 5.29
C THR A 83 3.63 13.82 5.11
N ILE A 84 4.61 13.80 4.18
CA ILE A 84 5.43 12.63 3.85
C ILE A 84 6.02 11.90 5.07
N PRO A 85 6.60 12.56 6.11
CA PRO A 85 7.13 11.84 7.26
C PRO A 85 6.10 10.95 7.96
N TYR A 86 4.85 11.39 8.04
CA TYR A 86 3.76 10.61 8.64
C TYR A 86 3.35 9.45 7.74
N VAL A 87 3.26 9.69 6.42
CA VAL A 87 2.93 8.64 5.44
C VAL A 87 4.00 7.55 5.44
N SER A 88 5.28 7.92 5.48
CA SER A 88 6.40 6.98 5.58
C SER A 88 6.38 6.19 6.90
N GLU A 89 6.06 6.85 8.03
CA GLU A 89 5.92 6.19 9.33
C GLU A 89 4.77 5.18 9.33
N TRP A 90 3.64 5.50 8.70
CA TRP A 90 2.52 4.57 8.58
C TRP A 90 2.85 3.39 7.66
N ASP A 91 3.56 3.61 6.56
CA ASP A 91 4.06 2.55 5.70
C ASP A 91 4.93 1.57 6.50
N GLU A 92 5.97 2.07 7.18
CA GLU A 92 6.88 1.26 8.00
C GLU A 92 6.16 0.51 9.13
N THR A 93 5.15 1.14 9.75
CA THR A 93 4.46 0.60 10.92
C THR A 93 3.41 -0.44 10.56
N TYR A 94 2.69 -0.26 9.46
CA TYR A 94 1.50 -1.03 9.16
C TYR A 94 1.60 -1.93 7.93
N GLN A 95 2.70 -1.90 7.15
CA GLN A 95 2.88 -2.75 5.97
C GLN A 95 2.73 -4.25 6.28
N GLU A 96 3.32 -4.72 7.38
CA GLU A 96 3.21 -6.12 7.82
C GLU A 96 1.80 -6.48 8.33
N GLN A 97 0.97 -5.48 8.60
CA GLN A 97 -0.42 -5.64 9.02
C GLN A 97 -1.40 -5.56 7.85
N GLY A 98 -0.90 -5.36 6.63
CA GLY A 98 -1.69 -5.32 5.41
C GLY A 98 -2.06 -3.91 4.93
N LEU A 99 -1.30 -2.88 5.33
CA LEU A 99 -1.35 -1.56 4.70
C LEU A 99 -0.43 -1.53 3.47
N VAL A 100 -0.94 -1.02 2.36
CA VAL A 100 -0.15 -0.68 1.18
C VAL A 100 -0.23 0.83 0.96
N VAL A 101 0.91 1.49 0.99
CA VAL A 101 0.98 2.92 0.69
C VAL A 101 1.35 3.12 -0.78
N ILE A 102 0.63 3.99 -1.46
CA ILE A 102 0.86 4.37 -2.86
C ILE A 102 0.86 5.88 -2.96
N GLY A 103 1.94 6.46 -3.46
CA GLY A 103 2.00 7.87 -3.81
C GLY A 103 1.63 8.08 -5.28
N ASN A 104 0.56 8.80 -5.58
CA ASN A 104 0.26 9.27 -6.92
C ASN A 104 0.86 10.66 -7.09
N HIS A 105 1.98 10.75 -7.81
CA HIS A 105 2.67 12.01 -8.08
C HIS A 105 2.06 12.69 -9.29
N TYR A 106 1.26 13.71 -9.08
CA TYR A 106 0.77 14.60 -10.12
C TYR A 106 1.46 15.97 -10.00
N PRO A 107 2.20 16.42 -11.06
CA PRO A 107 3.01 17.63 -11.00
C PRO A 107 2.16 18.91 -10.91
N GLU A 108 2.62 19.86 -10.06
CA GLU A 108 2.11 21.23 -9.99
C GLU A 108 2.89 22.16 -10.94
N PHE A 109 4.21 21.91 -11.06
CA PHE A 109 5.13 22.73 -11.84
C PHE A 109 5.79 21.91 -12.96
N THR A 110 6.19 22.60 -14.04
CA THR A 110 6.76 21.97 -15.23
C THR A 110 7.99 21.08 -14.94
N TYR A 111 8.86 21.48 -14.00
CA TYR A 111 10.05 20.70 -13.67
C TYR A 111 9.75 19.40 -12.92
N GLU A 112 8.54 19.25 -12.38
CA GLU A 112 8.10 18.05 -11.67
C GLU A 112 7.65 16.92 -12.61
N HIS A 113 7.44 17.21 -13.91
CA HIS A 113 7.15 16.19 -14.92
C HIS A 113 8.38 15.31 -15.23
N ASP A 114 9.58 15.82 -14.95
CA ASP A 114 10.82 15.12 -15.25
C ASP A 114 11.05 13.96 -14.26
N LEU A 115 11.26 12.76 -14.79
CA LEU A 115 11.40 11.54 -13.98
C LEU A 115 12.66 11.57 -13.10
N ALA A 116 13.75 12.18 -13.56
CA ALA A 116 14.97 12.31 -12.75
C ALA A 116 14.76 13.25 -11.59
N ASN A 117 14.05 14.36 -11.80
CA ASN A 117 13.68 15.29 -10.74
C ASN A 117 12.73 14.65 -9.71
N LEU A 118 11.80 13.79 -10.17
CA LEU A 118 10.94 13.03 -9.27
C LEU A 118 11.76 12.06 -8.41
N ARG A 119 12.67 11.29 -9.00
CA ARG A 119 13.57 10.39 -8.27
C ARG A 119 14.42 11.12 -7.23
N ASP A 120 14.99 12.26 -7.62
CA ASP A 120 15.77 13.12 -6.70
C ASP A 120 14.89 13.66 -5.57
N GLY A 121 13.67 14.06 -5.88
CA GLY A 121 12.67 14.51 -4.90
C GLY A 121 12.33 13.41 -3.89
N MET A 122 12.03 12.20 -4.37
CA MET A 122 11.75 11.04 -3.53
C MET A 122 12.93 10.70 -2.62
N ASN A 123 14.14 10.62 -3.16
CA ASN A 123 15.36 10.34 -2.39
C ASN A 123 15.59 11.39 -1.30
N ARG A 124 15.47 12.68 -1.63
CA ARG A 124 15.64 13.79 -0.69
C ARG A 124 14.59 13.78 0.43
N LEU A 125 13.37 13.34 0.15
CA LEU A 125 12.25 13.33 1.08
C LEU A 125 12.08 12.00 1.80
N GLY A 126 12.88 10.97 1.47
CA GLY A 126 12.82 9.65 2.10
C GLY A 126 11.57 8.86 1.70
N VAL A 127 11.04 9.06 0.49
CA VAL A 127 9.89 8.32 -0.03
C VAL A 127 10.36 6.96 -0.53
N ASN A 128 10.04 5.89 0.20
CA ASN A 128 10.45 4.52 -0.10
C ASN A 128 9.28 3.62 -0.55
N TYR A 129 8.04 4.03 -0.31
CA TYR A 129 6.85 3.34 -0.78
C TYR A 129 6.64 3.50 -2.29
N PRO A 130 5.84 2.64 -2.94
CA PRO A 130 5.52 2.70 -4.36
C PRO A 130 4.97 4.06 -4.80
N VAL A 131 5.47 4.58 -5.91
CA VAL A 131 5.02 5.86 -6.49
C VAL A 131 4.66 5.68 -7.96
N LEU A 132 3.46 6.11 -8.33
CA LEU A 132 2.99 6.27 -9.70
C LEU A 132 3.23 7.71 -10.15
N GLN A 133 3.94 7.91 -11.27
CA GLN A 133 4.06 9.22 -11.94
C GLN A 133 2.84 9.45 -12.84
N ASP A 134 1.97 10.37 -12.46
CA ASP A 134 0.68 10.69 -13.11
C ASP A 134 0.78 12.00 -13.93
N ASN A 135 1.73 12.06 -14.86
CA ASN A 135 1.97 13.26 -15.67
C ASN A 135 0.78 13.67 -16.54
N ASP A 136 -0.03 12.69 -16.97
CA ASP A 136 -1.19 12.89 -17.84
C ASP A 136 -2.48 13.18 -17.05
N ARG A 137 -2.39 13.22 -15.73
CA ARG A 137 -3.50 13.53 -14.83
C ARG A 137 -4.59 12.45 -14.80
N ASP A 138 -4.33 11.24 -15.18
CA ASP A 138 -5.35 10.20 -15.32
C ASP A 138 -5.89 9.71 -13.97
N THR A 139 -5.03 9.26 -13.07
CA THR A 139 -5.44 8.87 -11.71
C THR A 139 -6.01 10.05 -10.94
N TRP A 140 -5.35 11.19 -11.00
CA TRP A 140 -5.83 12.43 -10.38
C TRP A 140 -7.26 12.77 -10.81
N ALA A 141 -7.57 12.67 -12.12
CA ALA A 141 -8.89 12.97 -12.66
C ALA A 141 -9.94 11.92 -12.29
N ARG A 142 -9.59 10.63 -12.30
CA ARG A 142 -10.48 9.53 -11.88
C ARG A 142 -10.96 9.70 -10.43
N TYR A 143 -10.08 10.17 -9.54
CA TYR A 143 -10.41 10.47 -8.14
C TYR A 143 -11.07 11.84 -7.97
N ASN A 144 -11.32 12.59 -9.05
CA ASN A 144 -11.80 13.97 -9.02
C ASN A 144 -11.03 14.85 -8.01
N ASN A 145 -9.69 14.59 -7.92
CA ASN A 145 -8.85 15.29 -6.98
C ASN A 145 -8.57 16.73 -7.43
N ARG A 146 -8.34 17.64 -6.48
CA ARG A 146 -8.15 19.07 -6.75
C ARG A 146 -7.07 19.73 -5.90
N TYR A 147 -6.54 19.02 -4.90
CA TYR A 147 -5.67 19.63 -3.90
C TYR A 147 -4.52 18.68 -3.53
N TRP A 148 -3.36 19.24 -3.19
CA TRP A 148 -2.20 18.58 -2.62
C TRP A 148 -1.98 19.01 -1.16
N PRO A 149 -1.62 18.07 -0.27
CA PRO A 149 -1.84 16.64 -0.43
C PRO A 149 -3.31 16.28 -0.29
N THR A 150 -3.70 15.13 -0.80
CA THR A 150 -4.97 14.49 -0.46
C THR A 150 -4.71 13.02 -0.18
N ILE A 151 -5.19 12.51 0.95
CA ILE A 151 -5.10 11.12 1.34
C ILE A 151 -6.46 10.45 1.18
N TYR A 152 -6.48 9.30 0.53
CA TYR A 152 -7.60 8.38 0.47
C TYR A 152 -7.24 7.09 1.16
N LEU A 153 -8.12 6.57 2.03
CA LEU A 153 -8.01 5.20 2.52
C LEU A 153 -9.06 4.34 1.83
N ILE A 154 -8.58 3.26 1.25
CA ILE A 154 -9.38 2.29 0.51
C ILE A 154 -9.39 1.00 1.34
N ASP A 155 -10.56 0.46 1.60
CA ASP A 155 -10.71 -0.75 2.38
C ASP A 155 -10.35 -2.02 1.61
N LYS A 156 -10.34 -3.15 2.30
CA LYS A 156 -10.01 -4.48 1.76
C LYS A 156 -10.94 -4.93 0.63
N ARG A 157 -12.09 -4.25 0.44
CA ARG A 157 -13.08 -4.52 -0.63
C ARG A 157 -12.96 -3.54 -1.79
N GLY A 158 -12.11 -2.51 -1.67
CA GLY A 158 -11.87 -1.52 -2.69
C GLY A 158 -12.80 -0.31 -2.63
N HIS A 159 -13.39 -0.03 -1.48
CA HIS A 159 -14.18 1.18 -1.29
C HIS A 159 -13.34 2.26 -0.59
N ILE A 160 -13.47 3.50 -1.05
CA ILE A 160 -12.94 4.66 -0.34
C ILE A 160 -13.77 4.84 0.93
N ARG A 161 -13.11 4.77 2.10
CA ARG A 161 -13.74 4.87 3.43
C ARG A 161 -13.35 6.16 4.16
N TYR A 162 -12.25 6.76 3.77
CA TYR A 162 -11.74 7.99 4.36
C TYR A 162 -11.09 8.87 3.31
N ARG A 163 -11.25 10.18 3.46
CA ARG A 163 -10.55 11.17 2.64
C ARG A 163 -10.16 12.35 3.51
N HIS A 164 -8.89 12.73 3.44
CA HIS A 164 -8.39 13.95 4.05
C HIS A 164 -7.71 14.85 3.00
N ILE A 165 -8.06 16.14 3.00
CA ILE A 165 -7.51 17.15 2.09
C ILE A 165 -6.63 18.10 2.89
N GLY A 166 -5.41 18.32 2.42
CA GLY A 166 -4.42 19.18 3.05
C GLY A 166 -3.57 18.47 4.10
N GLU A 167 -2.66 19.21 4.74
CA GLU A 167 -1.84 18.71 5.84
C GLU A 167 -2.62 18.64 7.16
N GLY A 168 -2.10 17.88 8.14
CA GLY A 168 -2.68 17.76 9.47
C GLY A 168 -3.65 16.58 9.64
N ARG A 169 -4.35 16.54 10.78
CA ARG A 169 -5.24 15.44 11.20
C ARG A 169 -4.56 14.07 11.19
N TYR A 170 -3.28 14.01 11.48
CA TYR A 170 -2.49 12.78 11.40
C TYR A 170 -3.03 11.71 12.34
N ASP A 171 -3.36 12.04 13.59
CA ASP A 171 -3.95 11.10 14.56
C ASP A 171 -5.28 10.51 14.05
N GLN A 172 -6.09 11.31 13.35
CA GLN A 172 -7.39 10.86 12.83
C GLN A 172 -7.19 9.95 11.60
N THR A 173 -6.23 10.28 10.73
CA THR A 173 -5.88 9.44 9.58
C THR A 173 -5.32 8.10 10.05
N GLU A 174 -4.40 8.13 11.01
CA GLU A 174 -3.84 6.92 11.58
C GLU A 174 -4.87 6.05 12.30
N GLN A 175 -5.83 6.67 13.03
CA GLN A 175 -6.93 5.92 13.63
C GLN A 175 -7.78 5.23 12.55
N ALA A 176 -8.08 5.94 11.45
CA ALA A 176 -8.81 5.36 10.32
C ALA A 176 -8.05 4.19 9.65
N ILE A 177 -6.72 4.26 9.55
CA ILE A 177 -5.89 3.14 9.09
C ILE A 177 -6.08 1.94 10.01
N ARG A 178 -5.94 2.11 11.31
CA ARG A 178 -6.11 1.03 12.29
C ARG A 178 -7.51 0.43 12.27
N ASP A 179 -8.54 1.25 12.15
CA ASP A 179 -9.93 0.79 12.09
C ASP A 179 -10.16 -0.09 10.85
N LEU A 180 -9.68 0.33 9.67
CA LEU A 180 -9.80 -0.44 8.43
C LEU A 180 -8.95 -1.73 8.45
N LEU A 181 -7.75 -1.69 9.03
CA LEU A 181 -6.92 -2.88 9.20
C LEU A 181 -7.58 -3.93 10.11
N ALA A 182 -8.29 -3.47 11.15
CA ALA A 182 -9.00 -4.34 12.07
C ALA A 182 -10.31 -4.91 11.50
N GLU A 183 -10.87 -4.34 10.41
CA GLU A 183 -12.08 -4.85 9.78
C GLU A 183 -11.86 -6.28 9.27
N PRO A 184 -12.79 -7.23 9.55
CA PRO A 184 -12.70 -8.57 9.02
C PRO A 184 -12.87 -8.55 7.50
N TYR A 185 -12.04 -9.33 6.82
CA TYR A 185 -12.15 -9.56 5.40
C TYR A 185 -12.25 -11.06 5.12
N THR A 186 -13.34 -11.45 4.49
CA THR A 186 -13.46 -12.77 3.88
C THR A 186 -13.41 -12.53 2.38
N ALA A 187 -12.39 -13.09 1.74
CA ALA A 187 -12.34 -13.06 0.28
C ALA A 187 -13.68 -13.60 -0.24
N PRO A 188 -14.27 -12.99 -1.28
CA PRO A 188 -15.42 -13.60 -1.94
C PRO A 188 -15.06 -15.06 -2.20
N GLU A 189 -15.89 -15.99 -1.71
CA GLU A 189 -15.74 -17.37 -2.18
C GLU A 189 -15.80 -17.29 -3.69
N ILE A 190 -14.69 -17.64 -4.35
CA ILE A 190 -14.75 -17.95 -5.78
C ILE A 190 -15.68 -19.15 -5.81
N SER A 191 -16.99 -18.89 -5.97
CA SER A 191 -17.92 -19.94 -6.32
C SER A 191 -17.33 -20.51 -7.61
N ASN A 192 -16.77 -21.71 -7.51
CA ASN A 192 -16.41 -22.55 -8.66
C ASN A 192 -17.70 -22.89 -9.43
N THR A 193 -18.41 -21.87 -9.87
CA THR A 193 -19.21 -21.97 -11.07
C THR A 193 -18.16 -22.04 -12.15
N THR A 194 -17.90 -23.22 -12.60
CA THR A 194 -17.23 -23.58 -13.85
C THR A 194 -17.86 -22.75 -14.98
N THR A 195 -17.49 -21.47 -15.04
CA THR A 195 -17.48 -20.75 -16.30
C THR A 195 -16.14 -21.11 -16.88
N ASP A 196 -16.15 -21.81 -18.02
CA ASP A 196 -15.02 -22.05 -18.90
C ASP A 196 -14.45 -20.71 -19.41
N GLU A 197 -13.97 -19.86 -18.51
CA GLU A 197 -12.94 -18.86 -18.82
C GLU A 197 -11.62 -19.61 -18.61
N PRO A 198 -10.81 -19.75 -19.65
CA PRO A 198 -9.52 -20.41 -19.53
C PRO A 198 -8.70 -19.67 -18.46
N GLU A 199 -8.16 -20.42 -17.49
CA GLU A 199 -7.09 -19.97 -16.60
C GLU A 199 -6.17 -19.07 -17.41
N GLN A 200 -6.07 -17.80 -17.03
CA GLN A 200 -5.31 -16.83 -17.81
C GLN A 200 -3.83 -17.18 -17.65
N LEU A 201 -3.36 -17.99 -18.58
CA LEU A 201 -1.98 -18.40 -18.70
C LEU A 201 -1.19 -17.15 -19.07
N ILE A 202 -0.38 -16.65 -18.15
CA ILE A 202 0.52 -15.56 -18.43
C ILE A 202 1.80 -16.16 -19.00
N HIS A 203 2.20 -15.70 -20.16
CA HIS A 203 3.47 -16.09 -20.75
C HIS A 203 4.55 -15.08 -20.37
N SER A 204 5.70 -15.58 -19.93
CA SER A 204 6.91 -14.79 -19.75
C SER A 204 7.97 -15.23 -20.73
N LEU A 205 8.83 -14.32 -21.14
CA LEU A 205 10.01 -14.61 -21.94
C LEU A 205 11.27 -14.30 -21.16
N THR A 206 12.31 -15.10 -21.43
CA THR A 206 13.67 -14.88 -20.95
C THR A 206 14.62 -14.91 -22.15
N PRO A 207 15.44 -13.89 -22.39
CA PRO A 207 16.41 -13.88 -23.48
C PRO A 207 17.45 -14.99 -23.30
N THR A 208 17.81 -15.63 -24.39
CA THR A 208 18.91 -16.64 -24.41
C THR A 208 20.29 -16.00 -24.60
N GLU A 209 20.30 -14.76 -25.13
CA GLU A 209 21.49 -13.93 -25.33
C GLU A 209 21.10 -12.45 -25.21
N PRO A 210 22.04 -11.48 -25.10
CA PRO A 210 21.69 -10.05 -25.10
C PRO A 210 20.85 -9.67 -26.31
N LEU A 211 19.60 -9.24 -26.06
CA LEU A 211 18.59 -9.05 -27.09
C LEU A 211 18.20 -7.58 -27.23
N ASN A 212 18.17 -7.09 -28.47
CA ASN A 212 17.79 -5.71 -28.76
C ASN A 212 16.28 -5.49 -28.54
N VAL A 213 15.96 -4.43 -27.82
CA VAL A 213 14.61 -3.92 -27.65
C VAL A 213 14.34 -2.82 -28.67
N ARG A 214 13.16 -2.84 -29.30
CA ARG A 214 12.81 -1.93 -30.39
C ARG A 214 11.44 -1.28 -30.19
N THR A 215 11.21 -0.17 -30.87
CA THR A 215 9.94 0.56 -30.85
C THR A 215 8.81 -0.14 -31.61
N GLY A 216 9.08 -1.23 -32.33
CA GLY A 216 8.08 -1.96 -33.09
C GLY A 216 8.55 -3.36 -33.50
N ALA A 217 7.59 -4.18 -33.97
CA ALA A 217 7.78 -5.58 -34.34
C ALA A 217 8.57 -5.72 -35.66
N GLY A 218 9.90 -5.59 -35.61
CA GLY A 218 10.77 -5.76 -36.76
C GLY A 218 12.14 -5.12 -36.63
N ILE A 219 13.12 -5.61 -37.42
CA ILE A 219 14.51 -5.14 -37.37
C ILE A 219 14.71 -3.70 -37.91
N ASN A 220 13.71 -3.18 -38.60
CA ASN A 220 13.76 -1.82 -39.17
C ASN A 220 13.28 -0.74 -38.16
N PHE A 221 12.72 -1.15 -37.03
CA PHE A 221 12.32 -0.22 -35.98
C PHE A 221 13.52 0.19 -35.14
N GLU A 222 13.44 1.37 -34.54
CA GLU A 222 14.51 1.94 -33.74
C GLU A 222 14.84 1.04 -32.55
N LYS A 223 16.14 0.86 -32.27
CA LYS A 223 16.63 0.19 -31.09
C LYS A 223 16.61 1.17 -29.92
N ILE A 224 15.89 0.82 -28.87
CA ILE A 224 15.74 1.65 -27.66
C ILE A 224 16.43 1.07 -26.43
N GLY A 225 16.89 -0.20 -26.49
CA GLY A 225 17.60 -0.83 -25.38
C GLY A 225 18.10 -2.22 -25.69
N ILE A 226 18.58 -2.89 -24.66
CA ILE A 226 19.01 -4.30 -24.67
C ILE A 226 18.47 -4.94 -23.40
N ILE A 227 17.91 -6.15 -23.50
CA ILE A 227 17.61 -7.03 -22.38
C ILE A 227 18.63 -8.15 -22.30
N LEU A 228 18.94 -8.60 -21.09
CA LEU A 228 20.02 -9.55 -20.83
C LEU A 228 19.48 -10.95 -20.50
N PRO A 229 20.26 -12.01 -20.74
CA PRO A 229 19.92 -13.32 -20.24
C PRO A 229 19.71 -13.28 -18.70
N ASN A 230 18.72 -14.02 -18.22
CA ASN A 230 18.23 -14.06 -16.83
C ASN A 230 17.30 -12.91 -16.41
N GLU A 231 16.98 -11.97 -17.28
CA GLU A 231 15.90 -11.03 -17.08
C GLU A 231 14.60 -11.61 -17.65
N ALA A 232 13.55 -11.69 -16.86
CA ALA A 232 12.24 -12.18 -17.31
C ALA A 232 11.30 -11.02 -17.61
N TYR A 233 10.58 -11.10 -18.73
CA TYR A 233 9.60 -10.10 -19.15
C TYR A 233 8.26 -10.77 -19.46
N TYR A 234 7.15 -10.16 -19.04
CA TYR A 234 5.83 -10.64 -19.42
C TYR A 234 5.54 -10.32 -20.89
N ILE A 235 4.96 -11.29 -21.60
CA ILE A 235 4.51 -11.12 -22.98
C ILE A 235 3.13 -10.46 -22.94
N LEU A 236 3.02 -9.27 -23.52
CA LEU A 236 1.78 -8.53 -23.65
C LEU A 236 1.01 -8.91 -24.92
N ASP A 237 1.74 -9.16 -26.03
CA ASP A 237 1.19 -9.53 -27.33
C ASP A 237 2.27 -10.21 -28.19
N GLU A 238 1.86 -10.90 -29.25
CA GLU A 238 2.75 -11.47 -30.25
C GLU A 238 2.34 -11.03 -31.65
N GLN A 239 3.30 -10.47 -32.38
CA GLN A 239 3.09 -10.06 -33.77
C GLN A 239 4.23 -10.55 -34.67
N ASN A 240 3.92 -11.46 -35.59
CA ASN A 240 4.88 -11.92 -36.62
C ASN A 240 6.21 -12.45 -36.05
N GLY A 241 6.18 -13.15 -34.92
CA GLY A 241 7.36 -13.68 -34.26
C GLY A 241 8.14 -12.65 -33.44
N TRP A 242 7.52 -11.50 -33.15
CA TRP A 242 8.00 -10.49 -32.21
C TRP A 242 7.08 -10.46 -31.01
N TYR A 243 7.67 -10.44 -29.80
CA TYR A 243 6.93 -10.30 -28.55
C TYR A 243 6.90 -8.85 -28.12
N GLN A 244 5.73 -8.40 -27.77
CA GLN A 244 5.50 -7.11 -27.13
C GLN A 244 5.72 -7.27 -25.63
N ILE A 245 6.55 -6.40 -25.05
CA ILE A 245 6.90 -6.38 -23.63
C ILE A 245 6.77 -4.96 -23.08
N LEU A 246 6.78 -4.83 -21.77
CA LEU A 246 6.97 -3.54 -21.10
C LEU A 246 8.47 -3.37 -20.84
N PHE A 247 9.08 -2.33 -21.41
CA PHE A 247 10.49 -1.98 -21.24
C PHE A 247 10.62 -0.51 -20.86
N ASP A 248 11.24 -0.22 -19.71
CA ASP A 248 11.35 1.13 -19.12
C ASP A 248 10.02 1.91 -19.06
N GLY A 249 8.91 1.19 -18.77
CA GLY A 249 7.60 1.78 -18.66
C GLY A 249 6.90 2.07 -19.99
N ALA A 250 7.47 1.68 -21.12
CA ALA A 250 6.89 1.82 -22.45
C ALA A 250 6.72 0.47 -23.15
N THR A 251 5.73 0.38 -24.01
CA THR A 251 5.55 -0.79 -24.89
C THR A 251 6.70 -0.90 -25.87
N ALA A 252 7.35 -2.05 -25.92
CA ALA A 252 8.50 -2.32 -26.77
C ALA A 252 8.43 -3.74 -27.35
N TYR A 253 9.32 -4.05 -28.28
CA TYR A 253 9.31 -5.31 -29.01
C TYR A 253 10.67 -5.98 -29.01
N VAL A 254 10.65 -7.30 -28.83
CA VAL A 254 11.84 -8.16 -28.91
C VAL A 254 11.57 -9.33 -29.87
N SER A 255 12.63 -9.82 -30.53
CA SER A 255 12.50 -10.97 -31.43
C SER A 255 12.24 -12.25 -30.65
N GLY A 256 11.21 -13.01 -31.04
CA GLY A 256 10.90 -14.31 -30.44
C GLY A 256 11.92 -15.42 -30.78
N GLU A 257 12.83 -15.16 -31.74
CA GLU A 257 13.85 -16.14 -32.14
C GLU A 257 14.92 -16.37 -31.06
N TYR A 258 15.12 -15.39 -30.16
CA TYR A 258 16.20 -15.38 -29.17
C TYR A 258 15.69 -15.40 -27.73
N VAL A 259 14.50 -15.92 -27.49
CA VAL A 259 13.89 -16.00 -26.17
C VAL A 259 13.39 -17.41 -25.85
N THR A 260 13.39 -17.75 -24.60
CA THR A 260 12.63 -18.91 -24.06
C THR A 260 11.34 -18.39 -23.49
N VAL A 261 10.21 -18.95 -23.91
CA VAL A 261 8.89 -18.64 -23.36
C VAL A 261 8.52 -19.68 -22.31
N SER A 262 8.09 -19.22 -21.16
CA SER A 262 7.60 -20.03 -20.04
C SER A 262 6.16 -19.66 -19.70
N GLU A 263 5.37 -20.65 -19.37
CA GLU A 263 4.02 -20.47 -18.84
C GLU A 263 4.13 -20.21 -17.34
N VAL A 264 3.58 -19.11 -16.86
CA VAL A 264 3.52 -18.75 -15.45
C VAL A 264 2.04 -18.75 -15.04
N PHE A 265 1.68 -19.59 -14.10
CA PHE A 265 0.35 -19.56 -13.51
C PHE A 265 0.25 -18.40 -12.53
N VAL A 266 -0.76 -17.56 -12.66
CA VAL A 266 -1.06 -16.52 -11.67
C VAL A 266 -1.53 -17.21 -10.40
N GLY A 267 -0.64 -17.43 -9.47
CA GLY A 267 -0.90 -18.14 -8.19
C GLY A 267 0.33 -18.85 -7.61
N ASP A 268 1.32 -19.17 -8.42
CA ASP A 268 2.47 -19.99 -7.97
C ASP A 268 3.70 -19.18 -7.52
N THR A 269 3.65 -17.86 -7.55
CA THR A 269 4.82 -17.00 -7.26
C THR A 269 5.17 -16.92 -5.76
N ILE A 270 4.39 -17.52 -4.86
CA ILE A 270 4.65 -17.49 -3.40
C ILE A 270 5.42 -18.71 -2.90
N GLN A 271 5.54 -19.81 -3.65
CA GLN A 271 6.18 -21.04 -3.17
C GLN A 271 7.65 -21.24 -3.56
N LEU A 272 8.26 -20.38 -4.37
CA LEU A 272 9.66 -20.57 -4.79
C LEU A 272 10.73 -19.94 -3.87
N LEU A 273 10.36 -19.34 -2.74
CA LEU A 273 11.32 -18.74 -1.80
C LEU A 273 11.52 -19.55 -0.50
N GLU A 274 10.88 -20.72 -0.32
CA GLU A 274 11.01 -21.50 0.93
C GLU A 274 11.81 -22.81 0.81
N GLU A 275 12.43 -23.15 -0.31
CA GLU A 275 13.20 -24.40 -0.48
C GLU A 275 14.69 -24.21 -0.75
N GLU A 276 15.36 -23.20 -0.20
CA GLU A 276 16.83 -23.19 -0.09
C GLU A 276 17.28 -22.65 1.27
N THR A 277 17.23 -23.51 2.30
CA THR A 277 18.12 -23.43 3.48
C THR A 277 18.65 -24.81 3.83
#